data_c95ddc98f21b238ecf2ded83f6d3e788
#
_entry.id   c95ddc98f21b238ecf2ded83f6d3e788
#
_cell.length_a   1.000
_cell.length_b   1.000
_cell.length_c   1.000
_cell.angle_alpha   90.00
_cell.angle_beta   90.00
_cell.angle_gamma   90.00
#
_symmetry.space_group_name_H-M   'P 1'
#
loop_
_entity.id
_entity.type
_entity.pdbx_description
1 polymer ?
#
loop_
_entity_poly.entity_id
_entity_poly.type
_entity_poly.pdbx_seq_one_letter_code
_entity_poly.pdbx_strand_id
1 'polypeptide(L)'
;MSLLCSLPLAAKLFSACAAPATLAIGYVEGDYVLLAPIEVAQVQEVTVRRGDTVRPGVPLVRLESTDAEIAVAEAGAALAQAKAQLANLQVGKRPQEIAVLEATVRSAHAQANEARRVLERTSDLNRRGIATQAQLDEATTAMEVAEAAIGQSEANLAVAGLPARAEEIEAARGAVEQAGAALEQARWRLSKRALAAPSPGR
;
A
#
# COMPACT_ATOMS: atom_id res chain seq x y z
N MET A 1 60.43 -28.23 -45.21
CA MET A 1 59.97 -27.99 -46.61
C MET A 1 60.85 -28.85 -47.47
N SER A 2 60.29 -29.86 -48.13
CA SER A 2 61.03 -30.88 -48.86
C SER A 2 61.47 -30.29 -50.18
N LEU A 3 62.74 -30.41 -50.48
CA LEU A 3 63.41 -29.93 -51.75
C LEU A 3 62.76 -30.45 -53.03
N LEU A 4 61.89 -31.46 -52.92
CA LEU A 4 61.16 -32.09 -54.03
C LEU A 4 60.00 -31.24 -54.58
N CYS A 5 59.47 -30.27 -53.80
CA CYS A 5 58.34 -29.41 -54.23
C CYS A 5 58.82 -28.23 -55.12
N SER A 6 60.09 -27.99 -55.21
CA SER A 6 60.62 -26.90 -56.06
C SER A 6 60.80 -27.27 -57.54
N LEU A 7 60.65 -28.52 -57.97
CA LEU A 7 60.68 -28.95 -59.33
C LEU A 7 59.29 -28.85 -59.99
N PRO A 8 59.11 -28.10 -61.07
CA PRO A 8 57.78 -27.82 -61.66
C PRO A 8 57.07 -29.06 -62.21
N LEU A 9 57.78 -30.15 -62.43
CA LEU A 9 57.16 -31.40 -62.90
C LEU A 9 56.60 -32.25 -61.70
N ALA A 10 57.26 -32.18 -60.53
CA ALA A 10 56.86 -32.91 -59.35
C ALA A 10 55.64 -32.31 -58.70
N ALA A 11 55.43 -30.99 -58.76
CA ALA A 11 54.33 -30.28 -58.26
C ALA A 11 52.92 -30.65 -58.87
N LYS A 12 53.02 -31.17 -60.18
CA LYS A 12 51.80 -31.65 -60.87
C LYS A 12 51.45 -33.10 -60.60
N LEU A 13 52.38 -33.90 -60.09
CA LEU A 13 52.20 -35.34 -59.83
C LEU A 13 51.92 -35.70 -58.39
N PHE A 14 52.22 -34.80 -57.45
CA PHE A 14 52.02 -35.05 -56.04
C PHE A 14 51.05 -34.02 -55.47
N SER A 15 49.78 -34.42 -55.20
CA SER A 15 48.76 -33.60 -54.50
C SER A 15 49.20 -33.16 -53.09
N ALA A 16 50.26 -33.77 -52.54
CA ALA A 16 50.86 -33.41 -51.23
C ALA A 16 51.56 -32.05 -51.21
N CYS A 17 51.85 -31.45 -52.43
CA CYS A 17 52.46 -30.13 -52.53
C CYS A 17 51.44 -28.98 -52.65
N ALA A 18 50.16 -29.28 -52.67
CA ALA A 18 49.13 -28.21 -52.60
C ALA A 18 49.13 -27.62 -51.21
N ALA A 19 49.25 -26.34 -51.10
CA ALA A 19 49.01 -25.62 -49.84
C ALA A 19 47.57 -25.92 -49.37
N PRO A 20 47.39 -26.23 -48.11
CA PRO A 20 46.02 -26.47 -47.60
C PRO A 20 45.13 -25.26 -47.93
N ALA A 21 44.08 -25.53 -48.71
CA ALA A 21 43.12 -24.47 -49.04
C ALA A 21 42.53 -23.92 -47.71
N THR A 22 42.67 -22.63 -47.49
CA THR A 22 41.97 -21.96 -46.37
C THR A 22 40.47 -22.11 -46.61
N LEU A 23 39.81 -22.92 -45.76
CA LEU A 23 38.36 -23.21 -45.87
C LEU A 23 37.50 -21.98 -45.58
N ALA A 24 37.99 -21.05 -44.76
CA ALA A 24 37.36 -19.79 -44.46
C ALA A 24 38.39 -18.72 -44.08
N ILE A 25 38.11 -17.48 -44.43
CA ILE A 25 38.83 -16.29 -43.96
C ILE A 25 37.80 -15.49 -43.18
N GLY A 26 38.09 -15.18 -41.94
CA GLY A 26 37.23 -14.40 -41.08
C GLY A 26 38.02 -13.81 -39.92
N TYR A 27 37.34 -12.98 -39.12
CA TYR A 27 37.90 -12.44 -37.91
C TYR A 27 36.91 -12.75 -36.78
N VAL A 28 37.38 -12.81 -35.54
CA VAL A 28 36.57 -12.98 -34.35
C VAL A 28 36.28 -11.62 -33.80
N GLU A 29 35.01 -11.27 -33.73
CA GLU A 29 34.53 -10.04 -33.12
C GLU A 29 33.82 -10.36 -31.79
N GLY A 30 34.04 -9.54 -30.77
CA GLY A 30 33.34 -9.64 -29.51
C GLY A 30 32.00 -8.88 -29.57
N ASP A 31 30.94 -9.52 -29.19
CA ASP A 31 29.64 -8.85 -28.99
C ASP A 31 29.61 -8.22 -27.60
N TYR A 32 29.48 -6.89 -27.54
CA TYR A 32 29.52 -6.14 -26.30
C TYR A 32 28.11 -5.82 -25.83
N VAL A 33 27.76 -6.21 -24.58
CA VAL A 33 26.55 -5.82 -23.92
C VAL A 33 26.82 -4.64 -22.97
N LEU A 34 26.26 -3.49 -23.32
CA LEU A 34 26.38 -2.29 -22.49
C LEU A 34 25.34 -2.33 -21.34
N LEU A 35 25.84 -2.18 -20.12
CA LEU A 35 25.00 -2.11 -18.91
C LEU A 35 24.99 -0.67 -18.42
N ALA A 36 23.77 -0.14 -18.21
CA ALA A 36 23.57 1.18 -17.66
C ALA A 36 22.55 1.12 -16.51
N PRO A 37 22.72 1.92 -15.46
CA PRO A 37 21.69 2.07 -14.44
C PRO A 37 20.47 2.82 -15.00
N ILE A 38 19.29 2.58 -14.42
CA ILE A 38 18.06 3.30 -14.80
C ILE A 38 18.02 4.72 -14.20
N GLU A 39 18.78 4.97 -13.15
CA GLU A 39 18.89 6.26 -12.47
C GLU A 39 20.36 6.59 -12.22
N VAL A 40 20.69 7.88 -12.19
CA VAL A 40 22.04 8.34 -11.86
C VAL A 40 22.32 8.05 -10.39
N ALA A 41 23.43 7.34 -10.14
CA ALA A 41 23.89 7.03 -8.80
C ALA A 41 25.41 6.87 -8.77
N GLN A 42 26.02 7.06 -7.61
CA GLN A 42 27.44 6.83 -7.40
C GLN A 42 27.74 5.33 -7.39
N VAL A 43 28.84 4.93 -8.04
CA VAL A 43 29.32 3.54 -7.97
C VAL A 43 29.92 3.31 -6.58
N GLN A 44 29.38 2.37 -5.84
CA GLN A 44 29.88 1.95 -4.54
C GLN A 44 30.96 0.86 -4.67
N GLU A 45 30.71 -0.13 -5.53
CA GLU A 45 31.60 -1.27 -5.69
C GLU A 45 31.48 -1.84 -7.11
N VAL A 46 32.61 -2.25 -7.68
CA VAL A 46 32.69 -3.08 -8.90
C VAL A 46 33.19 -4.46 -8.48
N THR A 47 32.36 -5.48 -8.63
CA THR A 47 32.62 -6.83 -8.09
C THR A 47 33.39 -7.73 -9.04
N VAL A 48 33.60 -7.30 -10.29
CA VAL A 48 34.29 -8.08 -11.34
C VAL A 48 35.49 -7.32 -11.93
N ARG A 49 36.41 -8.04 -12.49
CA ARG A 49 37.58 -7.52 -13.18
C ARG A 49 37.56 -7.90 -14.65
N ARG A 50 38.31 -7.15 -15.46
CA ARG A 50 38.46 -7.45 -16.87
C ARG A 50 39.03 -8.87 -17.07
N GLY A 51 38.35 -9.69 -17.85
CA GLY A 51 38.72 -11.07 -18.13
C GLY A 51 38.02 -12.10 -17.24
N ASP A 52 37.20 -11.68 -16.21
CA ASP A 52 36.41 -12.60 -15.41
C ASP A 52 35.27 -13.21 -16.22
N THR A 53 34.97 -14.46 -15.97
CA THR A 53 33.78 -15.13 -16.55
C THR A 53 32.61 -14.95 -15.64
N VAL A 54 31.50 -14.45 -16.17
CA VAL A 54 30.28 -14.17 -15.40
C VAL A 54 29.12 -15.03 -15.88
N ARG A 55 28.20 -15.36 -14.93
CA ARG A 55 26.95 -16.05 -15.21
C ARG A 55 25.80 -15.05 -15.16
N PRO A 56 24.67 -15.33 -15.83
CA PRO A 56 23.48 -14.50 -15.73
C PRO A 56 23.04 -14.31 -14.27
N GLY A 57 22.62 -13.11 -13.91
CA GLY A 57 22.16 -12.77 -12.58
C GLY A 57 23.25 -12.44 -11.55
N VAL A 58 24.53 -12.66 -11.87
CA VAL A 58 25.63 -12.25 -10.97
C VAL A 58 25.74 -10.73 -10.94
N PRO A 59 25.74 -10.10 -9.74
CA PRO A 59 25.92 -8.65 -9.63
C PRO A 59 27.33 -8.27 -10.07
N LEU A 60 27.42 -7.29 -10.97
CA LEU A 60 28.68 -6.78 -11.52
C LEU A 60 29.08 -5.45 -10.89
N VAL A 61 28.08 -4.61 -10.59
CA VAL A 61 28.27 -3.29 -9.99
C VAL A 61 27.20 -3.07 -8.95
N ARG A 62 27.61 -2.55 -7.81
CA ARG A 62 26.71 -1.99 -6.79
C ARG A 62 26.78 -0.48 -6.83
N LEU A 63 25.62 0.12 -6.87
CA LEU A 63 25.45 1.56 -6.76
C LEU A 63 25.10 1.93 -5.33
N GLU A 64 25.36 3.16 -4.97
CA GLU A 64 24.91 3.73 -3.71
C GLU A 64 23.37 3.66 -3.65
N SER A 65 22.82 3.23 -2.49
CA SER A 65 21.41 2.88 -2.33
C SER A 65 20.68 3.64 -1.21
N THR A 66 21.37 4.48 -0.44
CA THR A 66 20.80 5.16 0.73
C THR A 66 19.55 5.98 0.38
N ASP A 67 19.56 6.70 -0.73
CA ASP A 67 18.44 7.47 -1.23
C ASP A 67 17.22 6.57 -1.57
N ALA A 68 17.49 5.42 -2.21
CA ALA A 68 16.45 4.45 -2.56
C ALA A 68 15.89 3.72 -1.32
N GLU A 69 16.74 3.45 -0.32
CA GLU A 69 16.32 2.88 0.97
C GLU A 69 15.44 3.84 1.75
N ILE A 70 15.79 5.14 1.77
CA ILE A 70 14.96 6.19 2.36
C ILE A 70 13.61 6.26 1.64
N ALA A 71 13.59 6.24 0.31
CA ALA A 71 12.35 6.25 -0.47
C ALA A 71 11.45 5.04 -0.17
N VAL A 72 12.02 3.85 0.04
CA VAL A 72 11.26 2.65 0.49
C VAL A 72 10.68 2.86 1.88
N ALA A 73 11.46 3.43 2.80
CA ALA A 73 10.98 3.71 4.16
C ALA A 73 9.85 4.76 4.18
N GLU A 74 9.98 5.83 3.41
CA GLU A 74 8.95 6.86 3.25
C GLU A 74 7.65 6.29 2.66
N ALA A 75 7.75 5.53 1.57
CA ALA A 75 6.59 4.89 0.95
C ALA A 75 5.95 3.85 1.89
N GLY A 76 6.76 3.15 2.68
CA GLY A 76 6.29 2.22 3.71
C GLY A 76 5.50 2.93 4.81
N ALA A 77 5.98 4.08 5.28
CA ALA A 77 5.30 4.91 6.26
C ALA A 77 3.97 5.47 5.72
N ALA A 78 3.95 5.93 4.45
CA ALA A 78 2.74 6.40 3.78
C ALA A 78 1.68 5.28 3.67
N LEU A 79 2.09 4.05 3.31
CA LEU A 79 1.19 2.90 3.28
C LEU A 79 0.64 2.57 4.68
N ALA A 80 1.47 2.62 5.72
CA ALA A 80 1.04 2.38 7.09
C ALA A 80 0.01 3.44 7.54
N GLN A 81 0.24 4.70 7.20
CA GLN A 81 -0.70 5.80 7.47
C GLN A 81 -2.03 5.60 6.76
N ALA A 82 -2.02 5.25 5.47
CA ALA A 82 -3.25 5.01 4.69
C ALA A 82 -4.05 3.81 5.27
N LYS A 83 -3.37 2.73 5.67
CA LYS A 83 -4.00 1.59 6.34
C LYS A 83 -4.63 1.96 7.68
N ALA A 84 -3.95 2.77 8.49
CA ALA A 84 -4.48 3.24 9.77
C ALA A 84 -5.73 4.11 9.57
N GLN A 85 -5.72 4.98 8.56
CA GLN A 85 -6.89 5.80 8.20
C GLN A 85 -8.07 4.93 7.75
N LEU A 86 -7.84 3.94 6.89
CA LEU A 86 -8.89 2.99 6.49
C LEU A 86 -9.46 2.24 7.70
N ALA A 87 -8.61 1.72 8.56
CA ALA A 87 -9.04 1.02 9.78
C ALA A 87 -9.87 1.92 10.69
N ASN A 88 -9.50 3.20 10.82
CA ASN A 88 -10.26 4.16 11.61
C ASN A 88 -11.66 4.46 11.02
N LEU A 89 -11.79 4.51 9.69
CA LEU A 89 -13.07 4.71 9.01
C LEU A 89 -13.99 3.49 9.05
N GLN A 90 -13.44 2.29 9.20
CA GLN A 90 -14.19 1.04 9.25
C GLN A 90 -14.85 0.77 10.61
N VAL A 91 -14.49 1.51 11.64
CA VAL A 91 -15.05 1.37 12.98
C VAL A 91 -15.84 2.62 13.35
N GLY A 92 -16.89 2.45 14.17
CA GLY A 92 -17.59 3.58 14.78
C GLY A 92 -16.76 4.23 15.89
N LYS A 93 -17.44 4.97 16.79
CA LYS A 93 -16.80 5.58 17.96
C LYS A 93 -16.20 4.54 18.89
N ARG A 94 -15.18 4.97 19.64
CA ARG A 94 -14.50 4.13 20.62
C ARG A 94 -15.47 3.69 21.74
N PRO A 95 -15.26 2.52 22.39
CA PRO A 95 -16.15 2.01 23.42
C PRO A 95 -16.43 3.00 24.56
N GLN A 96 -15.45 3.82 24.93
CA GLN A 96 -15.60 4.85 25.96
C GLN A 96 -16.55 5.98 25.53
N GLU A 97 -16.51 6.38 24.26
CA GLU A 97 -17.42 7.39 23.69
C GLU A 97 -18.84 6.84 23.56
N ILE A 98 -18.98 5.56 23.23
CA ILE A 98 -20.28 4.86 23.25
C ILE A 98 -20.84 4.82 24.65
N ALA A 99 -20.04 4.47 25.66
CA ALA A 99 -20.49 4.43 27.06
C ALA A 99 -21.03 5.78 27.57
N VAL A 100 -20.45 6.90 27.10
CA VAL A 100 -20.96 8.25 27.40
C VAL A 100 -22.36 8.47 26.78
N LEU A 101 -22.54 8.05 25.53
CA LEU A 101 -23.84 8.17 24.85
C LEU A 101 -24.93 7.26 25.52
N GLU A 102 -24.54 6.04 25.91
CA GLU A 102 -25.42 5.15 26.67
C GLU A 102 -25.83 5.76 28.00
N ALA A 103 -24.89 6.46 28.68
CA ALA A 103 -25.24 7.17 29.92
C ALA A 103 -26.25 8.31 29.66
N THR A 104 -26.13 8.99 28.50
CA THR A 104 -27.08 10.03 28.09
C THR A 104 -28.45 9.44 27.81
N VAL A 105 -28.53 8.28 27.12
CA VAL A 105 -29.79 7.55 26.91
C VAL A 105 -30.43 7.16 28.26
N ARG A 106 -29.66 6.60 29.21
CA ARG A 106 -30.16 6.27 30.54
C ARG A 106 -30.67 7.49 31.28
N SER A 107 -30.04 8.65 31.17
CA SER A 107 -30.49 9.91 31.76
C SER A 107 -31.81 10.37 31.15
N ALA A 108 -31.97 10.31 29.82
CA ALA A 108 -33.22 10.67 29.13
C ALA A 108 -34.38 9.76 29.58
N HIS A 109 -34.14 8.45 29.68
CA HIS A 109 -35.16 7.53 30.24
C HIS A 109 -35.54 7.86 31.67
N ALA A 110 -34.60 8.23 32.53
CA ALA A 110 -34.88 8.62 33.89
C ALA A 110 -35.75 9.88 33.95
N GLN A 111 -35.48 10.88 33.10
CA GLN A 111 -36.28 12.09 33.00
C GLN A 111 -37.69 11.81 32.47
N ALA A 112 -37.85 10.97 31.46
CA ALA A 112 -39.16 10.57 30.95
C ALA A 112 -39.96 9.78 31.98
N ASN A 113 -39.32 8.91 32.75
CA ASN A 113 -40.02 8.21 33.86
C ASN A 113 -40.48 9.16 34.93
N GLU A 114 -39.73 10.23 35.24
CA GLU A 114 -40.21 11.27 36.17
C GLU A 114 -41.39 12.05 35.59
N ALA A 115 -41.27 12.51 34.35
CA ALA A 115 -42.34 13.22 33.65
C ALA A 115 -43.63 12.39 33.59
N ARG A 116 -43.50 11.08 33.34
CA ARG A 116 -44.64 10.14 33.34
C ARG A 116 -45.30 10.07 34.70
N ARG A 117 -44.54 9.94 35.79
CA ARG A 117 -45.11 9.94 37.15
C ARG A 117 -45.79 11.25 37.50
N VAL A 118 -45.26 12.38 37.04
CA VAL A 118 -45.86 13.71 37.20
C VAL A 118 -47.19 13.79 36.46
N LEU A 119 -47.20 13.36 35.18
CA LEU A 119 -48.41 13.34 34.34
C LEU A 119 -49.50 12.46 34.95
N GLU A 120 -49.19 11.25 35.36
CA GLU A 120 -50.14 10.31 36.03
C GLU A 120 -50.76 10.93 37.28
N ARG A 121 -49.95 11.52 38.15
CA ARG A 121 -50.37 12.19 39.37
C ARG A 121 -51.24 13.42 39.06
N THR A 122 -50.84 14.27 38.12
CA THR A 122 -51.58 15.46 37.75
C THR A 122 -52.91 15.12 37.08
N SER A 123 -52.94 14.08 36.25
CA SER A 123 -54.16 13.54 35.64
C SER A 123 -55.14 13.03 36.67
N ASP A 124 -54.67 12.31 37.69
CA ASP A 124 -55.52 11.84 38.77
C ASP A 124 -56.13 13.00 39.65
N LEU A 125 -55.26 14.01 39.91
CA LEU A 125 -55.69 15.21 40.61
C LEU A 125 -56.72 16.03 39.83
N ASN A 126 -56.51 16.14 38.49
CA ASN A 126 -57.40 16.84 37.57
C ASN A 126 -58.82 16.15 37.58
N ARG A 127 -58.85 14.82 37.47
CA ARG A 127 -60.11 14.06 37.54
C ARG A 127 -60.87 14.27 38.83
N ARG A 128 -60.15 14.56 39.91
CA ARG A 128 -60.74 14.89 41.22
C ARG A 128 -61.09 16.36 41.38
N GLY A 129 -60.83 17.19 40.34
CA GLY A 129 -61.12 18.63 40.39
C GLY A 129 -60.13 19.46 41.22
N ILE A 130 -58.98 18.88 41.59
CA ILE A 130 -57.93 19.52 42.41
C ILE A 130 -56.89 20.24 41.53
N ALA A 131 -56.47 19.64 40.39
CA ALA A 131 -55.58 20.27 39.45
C ALA A 131 -56.35 20.93 38.30
N THR A 132 -55.75 22.03 37.72
CA THR A 132 -56.32 22.75 36.58
C THR A 132 -56.01 22.05 35.27
N GLN A 133 -56.79 22.34 34.22
CA GLN A 133 -56.52 21.85 32.87
C GLN A 133 -55.13 22.33 32.38
N ALA A 134 -54.75 23.57 32.67
CA ALA A 134 -53.44 24.11 32.31
C ALA A 134 -52.28 23.30 32.93
N GLN A 135 -52.41 22.83 34.18
CA GLN A 135 -51.43 21.97 34.83
C GLN A 135 -51.36 20.58 34.18
N LEU A 136 -52.47 20.02 33.74
CA LEU A 136 -52.49 18.77 33.00
C LEU A 136 -51.81 18.92 31.62
N ASP A 137 -52.11 20.00 30.90
CA ASP A 137 -51.51 20.29 29.59
C ASP A 137 -50.00 20.50 29.71
N GLU A 138 -49.53 21.20 30.76
CA GLU A 138 -48.11 21.36 31.07
C GLU A 138 -47.41 20.01 31.32
N ALA A 139 -48.02 19.15 32.14
CA ALA A 139 -47.46 17.82 32.44
C ALA A 139 -47.47 16.91 31.23
N THR A 140 -48.47 17.04 30.34
CA THR A 140 -48.51 16.31 29.06
C THR A 140 -47.38 16.76 28.14
N THR A 141 -47.22 18.07 27.96
CA THR A 141 -46.13 18.64 27.16
C THR A 141 -44.75 18.25 27.69
N ALA A 142 -44.56 18.26 29.01
CA ALA A 142 -43.30 17.82 29.65
C ALA A 142 -42.99 16.34 29.35
N MET A 143 -44.00 15.48 29.32
CA MET A 143 -43.84 14.07 28.95
C MET A 143 -43.45 13.91 27.47
N GLU A 144 -44.15 14.61 26.58
CA GLU A 144 -43.86 14.58 25.14
C GLU A 144 -42.42 15.05 24.84
N VAL A 145 -41.95 16.12 25.49
CA VAL A 145 -40.56 16.62 25.37
C VAL A 145 -39.59 15.58 25.90
N ALA A 146 -39.86 14.93 26.99
CA ALA A 146 -38.98 13.90 27.56
C ALA A 146 -38.91 12.64 26.65
N GLU A 147 -40.02 12.24 26.03
CA GLU A 147 -40.05 11.14 25.06
C GLU A 147 -39.27 11.49 23.81
N ALA A 148 -39.38 12.72 23.30
CA ALA A 148 -38.58 13.21 22.16
C ALA A 148 -37.07 13.21 22.49
N ALA A 149 -36.71 13.55 23.74
CA ALA A 149 -35.28 13.50 24.16
C ALA A 149 -34.72 12.07 24.23
N ILE A 150 -35.53 11.05 24.55
CA ILE A 150 -35.16 9.64 24.46
C ILE A 150 -34.81 9.33 22.97
N GLY A 151 -35.76 9.59 22.06
CA GLY A 151 -35.57 9.30 20.63
C GLY A 151 -34.35 9.97 20.06
N GLN A 152 -34.07 11.22 20.43
CA GLN A 152 -32.86 11.92 20.02
C GLN A 152 -31.58 11.25 20.54
N SER A 153 -31.57 10.86 21.82
CA SER A 153 -30.40 10.23 22.45
C SER A 153 -30.10 8.86 21.86
N GLU A 154 -31.17 8.06 21.63
CA GLU A 154 -31.06 6.74 20.98
C GLU A 154 -30.58 6.86 19.54
N ALA A 155 -31.06 7.84 18.75
CA ALA A 155 -30.60 8.09 17.41
C ALA A 155 -29.12 8.49 17.39
N ASN A 156 -28.68 9.34 18.32
CA ASN A 156 -27.27 9.72 18.46
C ASN A 156 -26.38 8.51 18.80
N LEU A 157 -26.85 7.63 19.67
CA LEU A 157 -26.15 6.39 20.01
C LEU A 157 -26.07 5.45 18.80
N ALA A 158 -27.14 5.27 18.07
CA ALA A 158 -27.18 4.42 16.88
C ALA A 158 -26.20 4.91 15.80
N VAL A 159 -26.17 6.22 15.51
CA VAL A 159 -25.25 6.82 14.54
C VAL A 159 -23.79 6.66 14.99
N ALA A 160 -23.53 6.76 16.29
CA ALA A 160 -22.19 6.67 16.84
C ALA A 160 -21.54 5.27 16.66
N GLY A 161 -22.34 4.22 16.57
CA GLY A 161 -21.87 2.86 16.28
C GLY A 161 -21.60 2.56 14.82
N LEU A 162 -22.00 3.45 13.90
CA LEU A 162 -21.82 3.23 12.47
C LEU A 162 -20.39 3.53 12.03
N PRO A 163 -19.85 2.74 11.08
CA PRO A 163 -18.63 3.10 10.37
C PRO A 163 -18.86 4.35 9.50
N ALA A 164 -17.79 4.87 8.92
CA ALA A 164 -17.88 5.92 7.90
C ALA A 164 -18.75 5.47 6.71
N ARG A 165 -19.12 6.40 5.86
CA ARG A 165 -19.92 6.11 4.67
C ARG A 165 -19.16 5.19 3.71
N ALA A 166 -19.88 4.37 2.96
CA ALA A 166 -19.29 3.39 2.06
C ALA A 166 -18.32 4.03 1.07
N GLU A 167 -18.66 5.20 0.54
CA GLU A 167 -17.84 5.95 -0.41
C GLU A 167 -16.53 6.46 0.22
N GLU A 168 -16.57 6.86 1.49
CA GLU A 168 -15.38 7.29 2.24
C GLU A 168 -14.44 6.10 2.49
N ILE A 169 -14.99 4.94 2.80
CA ILE A 169 -14.24 3.69 2.97
C ILE A 169 -13.60 3.27 1.64
N GLU A 170 -14.34 3.33 0.54
CA GLU A 170 -13.82 3.00 -0.80
C GLU A 170 -12.71 3.98 -1.22
N ALA A 171 -12.88 5.27 -0.97
CA ALA A 171 -11.82 6.27 -1.22
C ALA A 171 -10.55 5.97 -0.40
N ALA A 172 -10.72 5.58 0.88
CA ALA A 172 -9.59 5.20 1.72
C ALA A 172 -8.93 3.89 1.26
N ARG A 173 -9.68 2.92 0.71
CA ARG A 173 -9.11 1.72 0.07
C ARG A 173 -8.27 2.09 -1.13
N GLY A 174 -8.77 2.96 -2.01
CA GLY A 174 -8.00 3.47 -3.14
C GLY A 174 -6.69 4.14 -2.71
N ALA A 175 -6.72 4.90 -1.60
CA ALA A 175 -5.51 5.50 -1.04
C ALA A 175 -4.50 4.45 -0.54
N VAL A 176 -4.96 3.34 0.05
CA VAL A 176 -4.10 2.20 0.45
C VAL A 176 -3.47 1.54 -0.76
N GLU A 177 -4.24 1.30 -1.81
CA GLU A 177 -3.73 0.72 -3.06
C GLU A 177 -2.70 1.62 -3.73
N GLN A 178 -2.97 2.93 -3.80
CA GLN A 178 -2.02 3.92 -4.33
C GLN A 178 -0.71 3.94 -3.55
N ALA A 179 -0.78 3.98 -2.22
CA ALA A 179 0.40 3.94 -1.36
C ALA A 179 1.15 2.59 -1.47
N GLY A 180 0.43 1.48 -1.65
CA GLY A 180 0.99 0.17 -1.93
C GLY A 180 1.78 0.13 -3.22
N ALA A 181 1.22 0.67 -4.32
CA ALA A 181 1.90 0.77 -5.61
C ALA A 181 3.16 1.66 -5.53
N ALA A 182 3.10 2.76 -4.77
CA ALA A 182 4.27 3.61 -4.54
C ALA A 182 5.39 2.87 -3.80
N LEU A 183 5.06 2.06 -2.79
CA LEU A 183 6.04 1.22 -2.09
C LEU A 183 6.67 0.19 -3.02
N GLU A 184 5.89 -0.50 -3.84
CA GLU A 184 6.42 -1.47 -4.80
C GLU A 184 7.31 -0.78 -5.85
N GLN A 185 6.97 0.41 -6.30
CA GLN A 185 7.82 1.21 -7.19
C GLN A 185 9.15 1.58 -6.53
N ALA A 186 9.13 2.01 -5.26
CA ALA A 186 10.35 2.33 -4.52
C ALA A 186 11.24 1.08 -4.34
N ARG A 187 10.66 -0.06 -4.00
CA ARG A 187 11.37 -1.35 -3.89
C ARG A 187 11.98 -1.79 -5.23
N TRP A 188 11.23 -1.62 -6.32
CA TRP A 188 11.75 -1.92 -7.65
C TRP A 188 12.96 -1.05 -7.99
N ARG A 189 12.91 0.28 -7.73
CA ARG A 189 14.05 1.17 -7.92
C ARG A 189 15.26 0.74 -7.08
N LEU A 190 15.06 0.40 -5.82
CA LEU A 190 16.11 -0.12 -4.95
C LEU A 190 16.72 -1.40 -5.52
N SER A 191 15.91 -2.32 -6.04
CA SER A 191 16.41 -3.55 -6.67
C SER A 191 17.29 -3.30 -7.90
N LYS A 192 17.16 -2.12 -8.55
CA LYS A 192 17.96 -1.71 -9.71
C LYS A 192 19.27 -1.01 -9.34
N ARG A 193 19.55 -0.82 -8.04
CA ARG A 193 20.86 -0.33 -7.56
C ARG A 193 21.98 -1.38 -7.68
N ALA A 194 21.66 -2.64 -7.98
CA ALA A 194 22.61 -3.66 -8.34
C ALA A 194 22.46 -3.99 -9.82
N LEU A 195 23.51 -3.76 -10.62
CA LEU A 195 23.56 -4.16 -12.02
C LEU A 195 24.08 -5.58 -12.11
N ALA A 196 23.25 -6.48 -12.64
CA ALA A 196 23.59 -7.89 -12.81
C ALA A 196 23.84 -8.22 -14.29
N ALA A 197 24.62 -9.26 -14.56
CA ALA A 197 24.86 -9.77 -15.89
C ALA A 197 23.54 -10.29 -16.51
N PRO A 198 23.12 -9.82 -17.70
CA PRO A 198 21.90 -10.30 -18.38
C PRO A 198 22.13 -11.65 -19.08
N SER A 199 23.37 -11.94 -19.49
CA SER A 199 23.79 -13.13 -20.23
C SER A 199 25.14 -13.64 -19.72
N PRO A 200 25.52 -14.89 -20.03
CA PRO A 200 26.87 -15.35 -19.75
C PRO A 200 27.87 -14.56 -20.60
N GLY A 201 29.01 -14.21 -20.03
CA GLY A 201 30.02 -13.42 -20.70
C GLY A 201 31.39 -13.48 -20.05
N ARG A 202 32.36 -12.80 -20.67
CA ARG A 202 33.72 -12.66 -20.16
C ARG A 202 34.19 -11.24 -20.27
#